data_877e1665cba32502c740593f88d28e32
#
_entry.id   877e1665cba32502c740593f88d28e32
#
_cell.length_a   1.000
_cell.length_b   1.000
_cell.length_c   1.000
_cell.angle_alpha   90.00
_cell.angle_beta   90.00
_cell.angle_gamma   90.00
#
_symmetry.space_group_name_H-M   'P 1'
#
loop_
_entity.id
_entity.type
_entity.pdbx_description
1 polymer ?
#
loop_
_entity_poly.entity_id
_entity_poly.type
_entity_poly.pdbx_seq_one_letter_code
_entity_poly.pdbx_strand_id
1 'polypeptide(L)' 'MEALNYVNAVTLAKSLGISRVTLYNLIKRGELPAGVKIGRCRRWSVSLVNEFLSKKARTVKL' A
#
# COMPACT_ATOMS: atom_id res chain seq x y z
N MET A 1 -16.95 17.91 0.51
CA MET A 1 -16.10 17.03 -0.22
C MET A 1 -15.37 15.99 0.62
N GLU A 2 -15.39 14.80 0.16
CA GLU A 2 -14.73 13.73 0.89
C GLU A 2 -13.24 13.86 0.85
N ALA A 3 -12.62 13.60 1.97
CA ALA A 3 -11.18 13.52 2.01
C ALA A 3 -10.77 12.24 1.30
N LEU A 4 -9.80 12.35 0.43
CA LEU A 4 -9.27 11.18 -0.25
C LEU A 4 -8.16 10.61 0.61
N ASN A 5 -8.32 9.37 1.03
CA ASN A 5 -7.32 8.73 1.87
C ASN A 5 -6.21 8.14 1.02
N TYR A 6 -5.40 9.01 0.48
CA TYR A 6 -4.25 8.60 -0.32
C TYR A 6 -2.96 8.97 0.38
N VAL A 7 -1.99 8.11 0.28
CA VAL A 7 -0.68 8.33 0.91
C VAL A 7 0.42 8.08 -0.10
N ASN A 8 1.58 8.70 0.14
CA ASN A 8 2.73 8.48 -0.72
C ASN A 8 3.51 7.27 -0.22
N ALA A 9 4.56 6.90 -0.97
CA ALA A 9 5.33 5.71 -0.65
C ALA A 9 5.98 5.79 0.72
N VAL A 10 6.53 6.93 1.06
CA VAL A 10 7.21 7.07 2.34
C VAL A 10 6.24 6.88 3.50
N THR A 11 5.10 7.53 3.41
CA THR A 11 4.08 7.42 4.44
C THR A 11 3.55 5.99 4.54
N LEU A 12 3.31 5.37 3.38
CA LEU A 12 2.80 4.01 3.37
C LEU A 12 3.79 3.03 3.99
N ALA A 13 5.05 3.13 3.60
CA ALA A 13 6.07 2.24 4.15
C ALA A 13 6.20 2.41 5.65
N LYS A 14 6.15 3.65 6.11
CA LYS A 14 6.21 3.93 7.54
C LYS A 14 5.04 3.32 8.28
N SER A 15 3.85 3.45 7.71
CA SER A 15 2.66 2.89 8.33
C SER A 15 2.73 1.39 8.44
N LEU A 16 3.37 0.75 7.47
CA LEU A 16 3.51 -0.69 7.48
C LEU A 16 4.74 -1.16 8.24
N GLY A 17 5.59 -0.24 8.65
CA GLY A 17 6.79 -0.60 9.39
C GLY A 17 7.84 -1.29 8.52
N ILE A 18 7.89 -0.95 7.25
CA ILE A 18 8.83 -1.56 6.31
C ILE A 18 9.59 -0.47 5.57
N SER A 19 10.65 -0.88 4.89
CA SER A 19 11.42 0.06 4.07
C SER A 19 10.72 0.25 2.72
N ARG A 20 11.12 1.30 2.01
CA ARG A 20 10.57 1.55 0.69
C ARG A 20 10.93 0.44 -0.27
N VAL A 21 12.13 -0.11 -0.12
CA VAL A 21 12.55 -1.22 -0.98
C VAL A 21 11.64 -2.42 -0.78
N THR A 22 11.34 -2.73 0.47
CA THR A 22 10.43 -3.83 0.77
C THR A 22 9.04 -3.54 0.20
N LEU A 23 8.60 -2.30 0.32
CA LEU A 23 7.31 -1.90 -0.22
C LEU A 23 7.22 -2.19 -1.71
N TYR A 24 8.21 -1.76 -2.47
CA TYR A 24 8.20 -1.97 -3.91
C TYR A 24 8.34 -3.43 -4.29
N ASN A 25 9.06 -4.20 -3.48
CA ASN A 25 9.15 -5.64 -3.72
C ASN A 25 7.80 -6.31 -3.55
N LEU A 26 7.03 -5.90 -2.55
CA LEU A 26 5.71 -6.44 -2.33
C LEU A 26 4.77 -6.09 -3.47
N ILE A 27 4.92 -4.90 -4.00
CA ILE A 27 4.12 -4.50 -5.16
C ILE A 27 4.44 -5.35 -6.36
N LYS A 28 5.71 -5.63 -6.58
CA LYS A 28 6.15 -6.46 -7.69
C LYS A 28 5.60 -7.87 -7.59
N ARG A 29 5.47 -8.37 -6.39
CA ARG A 29 4.95 -9.71 -6.16
C ARG A 29 3.43 -9.78 -6.25
N GLY A 30 2.78 -8.61 -6.35
CA GLY A 30 1.34 -8.59 -6.37
C GLY A 30 0.70 -8.67 -5.01
N GLU A 31 1.49 -8.48 -3.96
CA GLU A 31 0.96 -8.53 -2.59
C GLU A 31 0.42 -7.19 -2.14
N LEU A 32 0.72 -6.14 -2.85
CA LEU A 32 0.20 -4.81 -2.58
C LEU A 32 -0.20 -4.16 -3.89
N PRO A 33 -1.15 -3.23 -3.85
CA PRO A 33 -1.56 -2.56 -5.09
C PRO A 33 -0.46 -1.64 -5.59
N ALA A 34 -0.40 -1.48 -6.91
CA ALA A 34 0.64 -0.67 -7.53
C ALA A 34 0.49 0.83 -7.27
N GLY A 35 -0.68 1.23 -6.84
CA GLY A 35 -0.95 2.64 -6.61
C GLY A 35 -1.44 3.34 -7.85
N VAL A 36 -1.79 4.60 -7.68
CA VAL A 36 -2.29 5.43 -8.77
C VAL A 36 -1.25 6.49 -9.05
N LYS A 37 -0.90 6.64 -10.32
CA LYS A 37 0.04 7.66 -10.70
C LYS A 37 -0.69 8.96 -10.96
N ILE A 38 -0.35 9.98 -10.19
CA ILE A 38 -0.95 11.30 -10.32
C ILE A 38 0.17 12.27 -10.70
N GLY A 39 0.20 12.64 -11.98
CA GLY A 39 1.31 13.44 -12.44
C GLY A 39 2.61 12.69 -12.29
N ARG A 40 3.51 13.22 -11.52
CA ARG A 40 4.79 12.57 -11.26
C ARG A 40 4.80 11.78 -9.97
N CYS A 41 3.71 11.86 -9.23
CA CYS A 41 3.65 11.23 -7.94
C CYS A 41 2.81 9.98 -7.99
N ARG A 42 3.14 9.03 -7.15
CA ARG A 42 2.34 7.83 -7.01
C ARG A 42 1.71 7.86 -5.63
N ARG A 43 0.42 7.55 -5.60
CA ARG A 43 -0.33 7.54 -4.35
C ARG A 43 -1.06 6.22 -4.21
N TRP A 44 -1.26 5.81 -2.98
CA TRP A 44 -1.96 4.56 -2.68
C TRP A 44 -3.22 4.88 -1.91
N SER A 45 -4.30 4.22 -2.31
CA SER A 45 -5.55 4.32 -1.56
C SER A 45 -5.41 3.49 -0.28
N VAL A 46 -5.65 4.13 0.85
CA VAL A 46 -5.55 3.43 2.13
C VAL A 46 -6.57 2.30 2.18
N SER A 47 -7.76 2.53 1.67
CA SER A 47 -8.79 1.49 1.64
C SER A 47 -8.35 0.27 0.87
N LEU A 48 -7.76 0.49 -0.30
CA LEU A 48 -7.32 -0.62 -1.13
C LEU A 48 -6.18 -1.37 -0.49
N VAL A 49 -5.25 -0.63 0.12
CA VAL A 49 -4.14 -1.26 0.83
C VAL A 49 -4.66 -2.13 1.96
N ASN A 50 -5.65 -1.62 2.69
CA ASN A 50 -6.24 -2.38 3.77
C ASN A 50 -6.90 -3.66 3.28
N GLU A 51 -7.52 -3.62 2.11
CA GLU A 51 -8.11 -4.82 1.53
C GLU A 51 -7.07 -5.86 1.22
N PHE A 52 -5.97 -5.44 0.65
CA PHE A 52 -4.87 -6.37 0.35
C PHE A 52 -4.32 -6.98 1.62
N LEU A 53 -4.11 -6.16 2.64
CA LEU A 53 -3.59 -6.65 3.91
C LEU A 53 -4.57 -7.56 4.62
N SER A 54 -5.84 -7.27 4.49
CA SER A 54 -6.86 -8.08 5.09
C SER A 54 -6.87 -9.49 4.53
N LYS A 55 -6.71 -9.59 3.22
CA LYS A 55 -6.62 -10.89 2.57
C LYS A 55 -5.40 -11.65 3.03
N LYS A 56 -4.30 -10.92 3.17
CA LYS A 56 -3.06 -11.52 3.61
C LYS A 56 -3.20 -12.04 5.03
N ALA A 57 -3.83 -11.26 5.88
CA ALA A 57 -4.01 -11.64 7.27
C ALA A 57 -4.87 -12.89 7.39
N ARG A 58 -5.79 -13.07 6.47
CA ARG A 58 -6.64 -14.24 6.51
C ARG A 58 -5.91 -15.51 6.17
N THR A 59 -4.86 -15.41 5.38
CA THR A 59 -4.11 -16.59 4.98
C THR A 59 -3.03 -16.93 5.98
N VAL A 60 -2.74 -16.04 6.89
CA VAL A 60 -1.74 -16.27 7.91
C VAL A 60 -2.36 -17.03 9.08
N LYS A 61 -1.76 -18.12 9.42
CA LYS A 61 -2.21 -18.89 10.56
C LYS A 61 -1.28 -18.65 11.72
N LEU A 62 -1.84 -18.31 12.82
CA LEU A 62 -1.05 -18.09 14.03
C LEU A 62 -1.19 -19.24 14.97
#